data_9399234d95eb7b5dc5b4fba61d9f5d46
#
_entry.id   9399234d95eb7b5dc5b4fba61d9f5d46
#
_cell.length_a   1.000
_cell.length_b   1.000
_cell.length_c   1.000
_cell.angle_alpha   90.00
_cell.angle_beta   90.00
_cell.angle_gamma   90.00
#
_symmetry.space_group_name_H-M   'P 1'
#
loop_
_entity.id
_entity.type
_entity.pdbx_description
1 polymer ?
#
loop_
_entity_poly.entity_id
_entity_poly.type
_entity_poly.pdbx_seq_one_letter_code
_entity_poly.pdbx_strand_id
1 'polypeptide(L)'
;MRAAVVVFPGSNCDRDMAVALKAAGADVQMVWHKDAALPDGLDLIAVPGGFSFGDYLRCGAIAAQSPICQAVVAHVNRGGYALGVCNGFQVLTETGLLPGALMRNAGLKFICKDVGLTVA
;
A
#
# COMPACT_ATOMS: atom_id res chain seq x y z
N MET A 1 9.89 -3.78 16.14
CA MET A 1 8.71 -3.36 15.35
C MET A 1 8.23 -4.56 14.54
N ARG A 2 6.96 -4.89 14.64
CA ARG A 2 6.31 -5.96 13.84
C ARG A 2 5.62 -5.32 12.65
N ALA A 3 5.93 -5.79 11.43
CA ALA A 3 5.38 -5.25 10.21
C ALA A 3 4.72 -6.33 9.35
N ALA A 4 3.66 -5.97 8.65
CA ALA A 4 3.06 -6.80 7.61
C ALA A 4 3.23 -6.15 6.24
N VAL A 5 3.59 -6.94 5.24
CA VAL A 5 3.61 -6.51 3.83
C VAL A 5 2.42 -7.17 3.14
N VAL A 6 1.53 -6.35 2.58
CA VAL A 6 0.36 -6.84 1.87
C VAL A 6 0.75 -7.29 0.46
N VAL A 7 0.30 -8.47 0.07
CA VAL A 7 0.57 -9.04 -1.26
C VAL A 7 -0.70 -9.04 -2.10
N PHE A 8 -0.69 -8.30 -3.20
CA PHE A 8 -1.74 -8.33 -4.22
C PHE A 8 -1.24 -9.02 -5.50
N PRO A 9 -2.11 -9.61 -6.30
CA PRO A 9 -1.75 -10.03 -7.65
C PRO A 9 -1.18 -8.85 -8.44
N GLY A 10 0.03 -9.01 -9.01
CA GLY A 10 0.72 -7.96 -9.76
C GLY A 10 1.52 -6.95 -8.90
N SER A 11 1.50 -7.06 -7.60
CA SER A 11 2.37 -6.30 -6.68
C SER A 11 3.77 -6.91 -6.69
N ASN A 12 4.60 -6.56 -7.63
CA ASN A 12 5.90 -7.19 -7.85
C ASN A 12 7.04 -6.62 -6.99
N CYS A 13 6.78 -5.60 -6.16
CA CYS A 13 7.74 -5.01 -5.22
C CYS A 13 7.51 -5.42 -3.75
N ASP A 14 6.71 -6.44 -3.51
CA ASP A 14 6.40 -6.94 -2.16
C ASP A 14 7.65 -7.52 -1.46
N ARG A 15 8.47 -8.27 -2.21
CA ARG A 15 9.73 -8.80 -1.70
C ARG A 15 10.73 -7.69 -1.37
N ASP A 16 10.85 -6.68 -2.23
CA ASP A 16 11.76 -5.54 -2.01
C ASP A 16 11.35 -4.79 -0.74
N MET A 17 10.06 -4.55 -0.55
CA MET A 17 9.51 -3.95 0.66
C MET A 17 9.85 -4.78 1.90
N ALA A 18 9.65 -6.08 1.85
CA ALA A 18 9.94 -6.98 2.97
C ALA A 18 11.44 -6.99 3.32
N VAL A 19 12.31 -7.00 2.31
CA VAL A 19 13.77 -6.94 2.50
C VAL A 19 14.19 -5.61 3.15
N ALA A 20 13.66 -4.49 2.65
CA ALA A 20 13.96 -3.16 3.19
C ALA A 20 13.51 -3.03 4.66
N LEU A 21 12.30 -3.49 5.00
CA LEU A 21 11.80 -3.46 6.37
C LEU A 21 12.61 -4.36 7.31
N LYS A 22 13.01 -5.55 6.86
CA LYS A 22 13.90 -6.44 7.63
C LYS A 22 15.27 -5.80 7.86
N ALA A 23 15.84 -5.17 6.84
CA ALA A 23 17.11 -4.45 6.97
C ALA A 23 17.01 -3.28 7.96
N ALA A 24 15.83 -2.67 8.09
CA ALA A 24 15.53 -1.66 9.10
C ALA A 24 15.22 -2.24 10.50
N GLY A 25 15.33 -3.56 10.69
CA GLY A 25 15.16 -4.23 11.98
C GLY A 25 13.71 -4.62 12.31
N ALA A 26 12.82 -4.65 11.33
CA ALA A 26 11.44 -5.10 11.55
C ALA A 26 11.33 -6.64 11.45
N ASP A 27 10.45 -7.22 12.29
CA ASP A 27 9.93 -8.57 12.12
C ASP A 27 8.79 -8.50 11.09
N VAL A 28 8.98 -9.10 9.91
CA VAL A 28 8.12 -8.91 8.75
C VAL A 28 7.35 -10.18 8.41
N GLN A 29 6.04 -10.07 8.30
CA GLN A 29 5.13 -11.09 7.81
C GLN A 29 4.52 -10.68 6.47
N MET A 30 4.36 -11.64 5.55
CA MET A 30 3.62 -11.43 4.30
C MET A 30 2.15 -11.76 4.53
N VAL A 31 1.25 -10.91 4.05
CA VAL A 31 -0.20 -11.06 4.21
C VAL A 31 -0.86 -11.03 2.84
N TRP A 32 -1.66 -12.05 2.54
CA TRP A 32 -2.31 -12.18 1.25
C TRP A 32 -3.59 -11.34 1.15
N HIS A 33 -3.84 -10.74 0.00
CA HIS A 33 -4.98 -9.83 -0.20
C HIS A 33 -6.36 -10.43 0.10
N LYS A 34 -6.49 -11.76 0.08
CA LYS A 34 -7.74 -12.46 0.41
C LYS A 34 -7.91 -12.75 1.90
N ASP A 35 -6.86 -12.55 2.70
CA ASP A 35 -6.97 -12.71 4.13
C ASP A 35 -7.95 -11.67 4.68
N ALA A 36 -8.85 -12.10 5.55
CA ALA A 36 -9.86 -11.22 6.15
C ALA A 36 -9.34 -10.50 7.40
N ALA A 37 -8.21 -10.92 7.94
CA ALA A 37 -7.63 -10.40 9.16
C ALA A 37 -6.12 -10.23 9.04
N LEU A 38 -5.61 -9.25 9.77
CA LEU A 38 -4.18 -9.02 9.95
C LEU A 38 -3.67 -9.85 11.15
N PRO A 39 -2.39 -10.22 11.17
CA PRO A 39 -1.76 -10.76 12.37
C PRO A 39 -1.88 -9.79 13.56
N ASP A 40 -1.97 -10.35 14.76
CA ASP A 40 -2.04 -9.54 15.98
C ASP A 40 -0.73 -8.83 16.28
N GLY A 41 -0.82 -7.68 16.95
CA GLY A 41 0.33 -6.94 17.48
C GLY A 41 1.21 -6.32 16.40
N LEU A 42 0.65 -5.96 15.25
CA LEU A 42 1.35 -5.20 14.22
C LEU A 42 1.48 -3.73 14.62
N ASP A 43 2.66 -3.18 14.38
CA ASP A 43 2.94 -1.76 14.49
C ASP A 43 2.75 -1.05 13.13
N LEU A 44 3.18 -1.72 12.05
CA LEU A 44 3.21 -1.17 10.69
C LEU A 44 2.60 -2.11 9.68
N ILE A 45 1.79 -1.56 8.79
CA ILE A 45 1.38 -2.24 7.56
C ILE A 45 2.03 -1.53 6.38
N ALA A 46 2.69 -2.29 5.51
CA ALA A 46 3.29 -1.78 4.29
C ALA A 46 2.54 -2.29 3.06
N VAL A 47 2.14 -1.37 2.19
CA VAL A 47 1.52 -1.64 0.91
C VAL A 47 2.56 -1.35 -0.18
N PRO A 48 3.07 -2.39 -0.87
CA PRO A 48 4.20 -2.26 -1.78
C PRO A 48 3.82 -1.66 -3.12
N GLY A 49 4.85 -1.34 -3.90
CA GLY A 49 4.73 -0.95 -5.30
C GLY A 49 4.46 -2.11 -6.25
N GLY A 50 4.22 -1.77 -7.49
CA GLY A 50 3.92 -2.69 -8.57
C GLY A 50 2.68 -2.28 -9.34
N PHE A 51 1.96 -3.25 -9.85
CA PHE A 51 0.76 -3.06 -10.68
C PHE A 51 -0.37 -3.95 -10.14
N SER A 52 -0.86 -3.66 -8.94
CA SER A 52 -1.89 -4.47 -8.29
C SER A 52 -3.10 -4.65 -9.21
N PHE A 53 -3.48 -5.90 -9.46
CA PHE A 53 -4.54 -6.29 -10.40
C PHE A 53 -4.36 -5.70 -11.82
N GLY A 54 -3.11 -5.47 -12.26
CA GLY A 54 -2.79 -4.93 -13.57
C GLY A 54 -3.21 -3.47 -13.79
N ASP A 55 -3.46 -2.72 -12.71
CA ASP A 55 -3.93 -1.31 -12.75
C ASP A 55 -5.25 -1.11 -13.53
N TYR A 56 -6.06 -2.15 -13.65
CA TYR A 56 -7.37 -2.04 -14.28
C TYR A 56 -8.28 -1.07 -13.50
N LEU A 57 -9.15 -0.36 -14.21
CA LEU A 57 -9.96 0.79 -13.79
C LEU A 57 -9.07 2.00 -13.50
N ARG A 58 -8.60 2.14 -12.27
CA ARG A 58 -7.58 3.09 -11.80
C ARG A 58 -6.56 2.33 -10.99
N CYS A 59 -5.33 2.83 -10.97
CA CYS A 59 -4.26 2.25 -10.18
C CYS A 59 -4.69 2.14 -8.70
N GLY A 60 -4.64 0.93 -8.16
CA GLY A 60 -5.02 0.66 -6.78
C GLY A 60 -6.52 0.47 -6.50
N ALA A 61 -7.42 0.79 -7.44
CA ALA A 61 -8.86 0.78 -7.19
C ALA A 61 -9.41 -0.63 -6.87
N ILE A 62 -8.99 -1.65 -7.60
CA ILE A 62 -9.42 -3.03 -7.33
C ILE A 62 -8.78 -3.54 -6.04
N ALA A 63 -7.50 -3.24 -5.81
CA ALA A 63 -6.79 -3.63 -4.59
C ALA A 63 -7.46 -3.06 -3.34
N ALA A 64 -7.91 -1.80 -3.39
CA ALA A 64 -8.61 -1.15 -2.28
C ALA A 64 -9.91 -1.87 -1.86
N GLN A 65 -10.53 -2.64 -2.75
CA GLN A 65 -11.72 -3.44 -2.46
C GLN A 65 -11.40 -4.84 -1.90
N SER A 66 -10.12 -5.21 -1.81
CA SER A 66 -9.73 -6.51 -1.27
C SER A 66 -10.10 -6.65 0.20
N PRO A 67 -10.43 -7.87 0.68
CA PRO A 67 -10.79 -8.10 2.09
C PRO A 67 -9.75 -7.55 3.07
N ILE A 68 -8.47 -7.72 2.78
CA ILE A 68 -7.40 -7.24 3.64
C ILE A 68 -7.39 -5.71 3.80
N CYS A 69 -7.84 -4.94 2.81
CA CYS A 69 -7.87 -3.49 2.90
C CYS A 69 -8.85 -2.98 3.95
N GLN A 70 -9.92 -3.70 4.23
CA GLN A 70 -10.79 -3.37 5.37
C GLN A 70 -10.06 -3.49 6.71
N ALA A 71 -9.25 -4.54 6.85
CA ALA A 71 -8.41 -4.72 8.05
C ALA A 71 -7.29 -3.68 8.13
N VAL A 72 -6.71 -3.27 7.00
CA VAL A 72 -5.74 -2.15 6.92
C VAL A 72 -6.37 -0.85 7.40
N VAL A 73 -7.55 -0.50 6.88
CA VAL A 73 -8.29 0.70 7.30
C VAL A 73 -8.61 0.64 8.81
N ALA A 74 -9.07 -0.50 9.31
CA ALA A 74 -9.34 -0.66 10.72
C ALA A 74 -8.08 -0.54 11.60
N HIS A 75 -6.93 -1.03 11.12
CA HIS A 75 -5.64 -0.88 11.81
C HIS A 75 -5.23 0.59 11.94
N VAL A 76 -5.29 1.34 10.84
CA VAL A 76 -4.96 2.78 10.86
C VAL A 76 -5.91 3.57 11.75
N ASN A 77 -7.22 3.29 11.68
CA ASN A 77 -8.22 3.97 12.52
C ASN A 77 -8.03 3.70 14.02
N ARG A 78 -7.32 2.65 14.40
CA ARG A 78 -6.92 2.37 15.79
C ARG A 78 -5.57 2.99 16.17
N GLY A 79 -4.96 3.79 15.29
CA GLY A 79 -3.67 4.46 15.52
C GLY A 79 -2.44 3.67 15.05
N GLY A 80 -2.62 2.58 14.33
CA GLY A 80 -1.52 1.84 13.70
C GLY A 80 -0.94 2.59 12.50
N TYR A 81 0.31 2.29 12.16
CA TYR A 81 0.98 2.93 11.04
C TYR A 81 0.73 2.19 9.73
N ALA A 82 0.60 2.96 8.65
CA ALA A 82 0.58 2.44 7.28
C ALA A 82 1.58 3.17 6.40
N LEU A 83 2.31 2.42 5.57
CA LEU A 83 3.24 2.93 4.58
C LEU A 83 2.82 2.42 3.20
N GLY A 84 2.49 3.32 2.29
CA GLY A 84 2.22 3.00 0.88
C GLY A 84 3.32 3.56 -0.02
N VAL A 85 3.92 2.71 -0.84
CA VAL A 85 4.96 3.12 -1.78
C VAL A 85 4.49 2.91 -3.21
N CYS A 86 4.60 3.94 -4.08
CA CYS A 86 4.20 3.90 -5.48
C CYS A 86 2.73 3.43 -5.63
N ASN A 87 2.50 2.25 -6.18
CA ASN A 87 1.15 1.65 -6.27
C ASN A 87 0.49 1.49 -4.90
N GLY A 88 1.25 1.20 -3.85
CA GLY A 88 0.75 1.17 -2.48
C GLY A 88 0.19 2.51 -2.00
N PHE A 89 0.82 3.63 -2.36
CA PHE A 89 0.26 4.96 -2.11
C PHE A 89 -1.08 5.13 -2.83
N GLN A 90 -1.18 4.67 -4.07
CA GLN A 90 -2.42 4.71 -4.84
C GLN A 90 -3.54 3.88 -4.17
N VAL A 91 -3.20 2.69 -3.67
CA VAL A 91 -4.15 1.86 -2.90
C VAL A 91 -4.63 2.59 -1.65
N LEU A 92 -3.73 3.19 -0.86
CA LEU A 92 -4.10 3.93 0.34
C LEU A 92 -4.98 5.15 0.03
N THR A 93 -4.77 5.80 -1.11
CA THR A 93 -5.64 6.90 -1.57
C THR A 93 -7.03 6.38 -1.94
N GLU A 94 -7.12 5.27 -2.67
CA GLU A 94 -8.39 4.64 -3.06
C GLU A 94 -9.18 4.09 -1.86
N THR A 95 -8.52 3.72 -0.76
CA THR A 95 -9.20 3.33 0.50
C THR A 95 -9.71 4.52 1.29
N GLY A 96 -9.35 5.75 0.93
CA GLY A 96 -9.69 6.96 1.67
C GLY A 96 -8.82 7.23 2.90
N LEU A 97 -7.79 6.43 3.16
CA LEU A 97 -6.82 6.67 4.25
C LEU A 97 -5.94 7.89 3.99
N LEU A 98 -5.71 8.20 2.73
CA LEU A 98 -5.05 9.42 2.31
C LEU A 98 -6.06 10.35 1.62
N PRO A 99 -5.96 11.67 1.84
CA PRO A 99 -6.87 12.62 1.21
C PRO A 99 -6.61 12.74 -0.29
N GLY A 100 -7.65 13.05 -1.06
CA GLY A 100 -7.56 13.28 -2.50
C GLY A 100 -8.10 12.14 -3.34
N ALA A 101 -7.95 12.27 -4.63
CA ALA A 101 -8.35 11.30 -5.64
C ALA A 101 -7.32 11.24 -6.77
N LEU A 102 -7.10 10.05 -7.29
CA LEU A 102 -6.17 9.84 -8.40
C LEU A 102 -6.91 10.01 -9.73
N MET A 103 -6.29 10.73 -10.64
CA MET A 103 -6.79 10.98 -11.99
C MET A 103 -5.68 10.72 -13.02
N ARG A 104 -6.07 10.45 -14.25
CA ARG A 104 -5.11 10.43 -15.35
C ARG A 104 -4.51 11.81 -15.56
N ASN A 105 -3.22 11.85 -15.90
CA ASN A 105 -2.56 13.11 -16.28
C ASN A 105 -3.30 13.77 -17.45
N ALA A 106 -3.45 15.08 -17.40
CA ALA A 106 -4.16 15.84 -18.43
C ALA A 106 -3.61 15.59 -19.85
N GLY A 107 -2.29 15.42 -19.98
CA GLY A 107 -1.64 15.10 -21.25
C GLY A 107 -1.65 13.61 -21.63
N LEU A 108 -2.27 12.75 -20.85
CA LEU A 108 -2.32 11.28 -21.02
C LEU A 108 -0.94 10.61 -21.15
N LYS A 109 0.10 11.28 -20.65
CA LYS A 109 1.49 10.81 -20.70
C LYS A 109 2.07 10.74 -19.31
N PHE A 110 2.98 9.81 -19.10
CA PHE A 110 3.79 9.75 -17.89
C PHE A 110 4.68 11.01 -17.79
N ILE A 111 4.72 11.61 -16.61
CA ILE A 111 5.54 12.78 -16.34
C ILE A 111 6.67 12.35 -15.41
N CYS A 112 7.89 12.28 -15.94
CA CYS A 112 9.09 11.96 -15.19
C CYS A 112 9.81 13.26 -14.81
N LYS A 113 9.71 13.67 -13.55
CA LYS A 113 10.43 14.83 -13.00
C LYS A 113 10.57 14.73 -11.49
N ASP A 114 11.58 15.40 -10.97
CA ASP A 114 11.76 15.56 -9.53
C ASP A 114 10.74 16.57 -8.99
N VAL A 115 10.18 16.27 -7.82
CA VAL A 115 9.24 17.14 -7.12
C VAL A 115 9.64 17.27 -5.65
N GLY A 116 9.45 18.45 -5.08
CA GLY A 116 9.60 18.66 -3.64
C GLY A 116 8.43 18.04 -2.88
N LEU A 117 8.73 17.41 -1.74
CA LEU A 117 7.72 16.87 -0.83
C LEU A 117 7.83 17.61 0.51
N THR A 118 6.68 17.89 1.10
CA THR A 118 6.57 18.41 2.46
C THR A 118 5.71 17.45 3.27
N VAL A 119 6.22 17.05 4.43
CA VAL A 119 5.43 16.25 5.37
C VAL A 119 4.43 17.17 6.06
N ALA A 120 3.16 16.79 6.04
CA ALA A 120 2.06 17.54 6.67
C ALA A 120 1.85 17.08 8.12
#